data_5635427fdd4b3bd4f1dc81f873309cae
#
_entry.id   5635427fdd4b3bd4f1dc81f873309cae
#
_cell.length_a   1.000
_cell.length_b   1.000
_cell.length_c   1.000
_cell.angle_alpha   90.00
_cell.angle_beta   90.00
_cell.angle_gamma   90.00
#
_symmetry.space_group_name_H-M   'P 1'
#
loop_
_entity.id
_entity.type
_entity.pdbx_description
1 polymer ?
#
loop_
_entity_poly.entity_id
_entity_poly.type
_entity_poly.pdbx_seq_one_letter_code
_entity_poly.pdbx_strand_id
1 'polypeptide(L)'
;GATLVVKEKIMTHGVQHAETKFYVDLNGEDSSTNVVSRSVAKEDSTQVFYSQINGNNKCAGHTECDAIIMDRATVKAIPALEANNLEASLIHEAAIGKIAGEQLIKLMTLGLTEAEAEEQIVNGFLK
;
A
#
# COMPACT_ATOMS: atom_id res chain seq x y z
N GLY A 1 -16.85 -11.46 16.41
CA GLY A 1 -16.69 -11.01 15.11
C GLY A 1 -16.41 -9.53 14.91
N ALA A 2 -15.33 -8.97 15.51
CA ALA A 2 -14.95 -7.59 15.25
C ALA A 2 -14.28 -7.47 13.89
N THR A 3 -14.49 -6.33 13.22
CA THR A 3 -13.84 -6.00 11.95
C THR A 3 -13.04 -4.70 12.11
N LEU A 4 -11.75 -4.75 11.72
CA LEU A 4 -10.87 -3.59 11.69
C LEU A 4 -10.51 -3.27 10.23
N VAL A 5 -10.78 -2.03 9.83
CA VAL A 5 -10.38 -1.54 8.50
C VAL A 5 -9.42 -0.38 8.69
N VAL A 6 -8.25 -0.47 8.09
CA VAL A 6 -7.24 0.59 8.10
C VAL A 6 -6.94 0.99 6.66
N LYS A 7 -7.06 2.27 6.37
CA LYS A 7 -6.68 2.84 5.07
C LYS A 7 -5.63 3.91 5.30
N GLU A 8 -4.50 3.76 4.64
CA GLU A 8 -3.39 4.70 4.73
C GLU A 8 -3.09 5.26 3.35
N LYS A 9 -2.84 6.56 3.28
CA LYS A 9 -2.40 7.23 2.07
C LYS A 9 -1.20 8.10 2.42
N ILE A 10 -0.05 7.83 1.78
CA ILE A 10 1.20 8.52 2.07
C ILE A 10 1.83 9.03 0.78
N MET A 11 2.33 10.26 0.82
CA MET A 11 3.18 10.80 -0.23
C MET A 11 4.47 11.32 0.38
N THR A 12 5.60 10.93 -0.20
CA THR A 12 6.92 11.43 0.19
C THR A 12 7.63 12.05 -1.01
N HIS A 13 8.45 13.06 -0.74
CA HIS A 13 9.25 13.75 -1.75
C HIS A 13 10.58 14.22 -1.15
N GLY A 14 11.44 14.83 -1.97
CA GLY A 14 12.75 15.25 -1.53
C GLY A 14 13.58 14.10 -1.01
N VAL A 15 14.08 14.20 0.21
CA VAL A 15 14.82 13.15 0.91
C VAL A 15 14.06 12.63 2.13
N GLN A 16 12.75 12.82 2.13
CA GLN A 16 11.90 12.36 3.24
C GLN A 16 11.94 10.84 3.39
N HIS A 17 11.79 10.40 4.61
CA HIS A 17 11.70 8.98 4.95
C HIS A 17 10.44 8.72 5.78
N ALA A 18 9.64 7.76 5.37
CA ALA A 18 8.44 7.36 6.09
C ALA A 18 8.49 5.86 6.40
N GLU A 19 8.17 5.50 7.63
CA GLU A 19 7.99 4.12 8.04
C GLU A 19 6.61 3.93 8.63
N THR A 20 5.93 2.87 8.21
CA THR A 20 4.66 2.47 8.77
C THR A 20 4.78 1.05 9.30
N LYS A 21 4.27 0.81 10.49
CA LYS A 21 4.26 -0.52 11.12
C LYS A 21 2.86 -0.83 11.61
N PHE A 22 2.27 -1.90 11.07
CA PHE A 22 0.98 -2.40 11.52
C PHE A 22 1.16 -3.79 12.12
N TYR A 23 0.66 -3.96 13.34
CA TYR A 23 0.60 -5.25 14.01
C TYR A 23 -0.83 -5.51 14.40
N VAL A 24 -1.42 -6.57 13.89
CA VAL A 24 -2.80 -6.93 14.16
C VAL A 24 -2.88 -8.36 14.67
N ASP A 25 -3.47 -8.52 15.84
CA ASP A 25 -3.78 -9.83 16.41
C ASP A 25 -5.27 -10.11 16.27
N LEU A 26 -5.60 -11.16 15.53
CA LEU A 26 -6.97 -11.62 15.34
C LEU A 26 -7.24 -12.78 16.32
N ASN A 27 -7.72 -12.42 17.52
CA ASN A 27 -7.91 -13.37 18.62
C ASN A 27 -9.34 -13.85 18.77
N GLY A 28 -10.31 -13.09 18.29
CA GLY A 28 -11.72 -13.44 18.37
C GLY A 28 -12.18 -14.32 17.23
N GLU A 29 -13.12 -15.23 17.51
CA GLU A 29 -13.76 -16.02 16.47
C GLU A 29 -14.49 -15.11 15.48
N ASP A 30 -14.35 -15.38 14.19
CA ASP A 30 -14.92 -14.62 13.08
C ASP A 30 -14.46 -13.14 13.04
N SER A 31 -13.32 -12.82 13.65
CA SER A 31 -12.70 -11.51 13.52
C SER A 31 -12.07 -11.34 12.15
N SER A 32 -11.98 -10.09 11.68
CA SER A 32 -11.39 -9.80 10.39
C SER A 32 -10.67 -8.47 10.38
N THR A 33 -9.69 -8.33 9.50
CA THR A 33 -9.00 -7.06 9.26
C THR A 33 -8.71 -6.87 7.78
N ASN A 34 -8.77 -5.62 7.35
CA ASN A 34 -8.34 -5.22 6.02
C ASN A 34 -7.48 -3.96 6.15
N VAL A 35 -6.21 -4.09 5.81
CA VAL A 35 -5.24 -2.99 5.86
C VAL A 35 -4.81 -2.68 4.43
N VAL A 36 -5.08 -1.46 3.97
CA VAL A 36 -4.70 -1.01 2.63
C VAL A 36 -3.83 0.22 2.76
N SER A 37 -2.62 0.15 2.23
CA SER A 37 -1.70 1.29 2.13
C SER A 37 -1.52 1.66 0.67
N ARG A 38 -1.79 2.91 0.33
CA ARG A 38 -1.50 3.48 -0.98
C ARG A 38 -0.52 4.60 -0.82
N SER A 39 0.58 4.55 -1.56
CA SER A 39 1.64 5.53 -1.40
C SER A 39 2.22 5.97 -2.73
N VAL A 40 2.78 7.17 -2.71
CA VAL A 40 3.55 7.72 -3.82
C VAL A 40 4.87 8.22 -3.26
N ALA A 41 5.97 7.76 -3.81
CA ALA A 41 7.29 8.20 -3.42
C ALA A 41 7.98 8.88 -4.61
N LYS A 42 8.43 10.10 -4.41
CA LYS A 42 9.06 10.93 -5.44
C LYS A 42 10.49 11.30 -5.07
N GLU A 43 11.25 11.68 -6.06
CA GLU A 43 12.62 12.19 -5.92
C GLU A 43 13.54 11.18 -5.23
N ASP A 44 14.22 11.55 -4.15
CA ASP A 44 15.13 10.67 -3.42
C ASP A 44 14.50 10.16 -2.11
N SER A 45 13.18 10.19 -2.01
CA SER A 45 12.49 9.77 -0.80
C SER A 45 12.44 8.25 -0.65
N THR A 46 12.23 7.81 0.57
CA THR A 46 12.16 6.39 0.91
C THR A 46 10.95 6.10 1.80
N GLN A 47 10.33 4.96 1.57
CA GLN A 47 9.23 4.48 2.39
C GLN A 47 9.44 3.01 2.74
N VAL A 48 9.10 2.64 3.97
CA VAL A 48 9.10 1.24 4.40
C VAL A 48 7.76 0.94 5.04
N PHE A 49 7.11 -0.10 4.57
CA PHE A 49 5.85 -0.58 5.11
C PHE A 49 6.06 -1.96 5.74
N TYR A 50 5.89 -2.02 7.05
CA TYR A 50 5.90 -3.28 7.80
C TYR A 50 4.48 -3.64 8.17
N SER A 51 4.09 -4.88 7.95
CA SER A 51 2.82 -5.37 8.43
C SER A 51 2.97 -6.77 9.00
N GLN A 52 2.32 -7.05 10.11
CA GLN A 52 2.24 -8.37 10.66
C GLN A 52 0.80 -8.64 11.12
N ILE A 53 0.22 -9.73 10.64
CA ILE A 53 -1.08 -10.20 11.07
C ILE A 53 -0.90 -11.58 11.69
N ASN A 54 -1.36 -11.72 12.92
CA ASN A 54 -1.38 -13.00 13.62
C ASN A 54 -2.83 -13.50 13.70
N GLY A 55 -3.12 -14.58 13.02
CA GLY A 55 -4.44 -15.21 13.03
C GLY A 55 -4.49 -16.29 14.08
N ASN A 56 -5.02 -15.95 15.26
CA ASN A 56 -5.01 -16.83 16.44
C ASN A 56 -6.34 -17.56 16.67
N ASN A 57 -7.30 -17.39 15.77
CA ASN A 57 -8.61 -18.05 15.83
C ASN A 57 -9.13 -18.19 14.40
N LYS A 58 -10.35 -18.66 14.24
CA LYS A 58 -11.06 -18.59 12.96
C LYS A 58 -11.24 -17.12 12.59
N CYS A 59 -10.56 -16.66 11.56
CA CYS A 59 -10.48 -15.25 11.23
C CYS A 59 -10.06 -15.04 9.77
N ALA A 60 -10.19 -13.81 9.30
CA ALA A 60 -9.76 -13.42 7.98
C ALA A 60 -8.91 -12.14 8.05
N GLY A 61 -7.75 -12.15 7.44
CA GLY A 61 -6.87 -10.98 7.38
C GLY A 61 -6.39 -10.72 5.96
N HIS A 62 -6.41 -9.46 5.55
CA HIS A 62 -5.92 -9.01 4.25
C HIS A 62 -5.10 -7.76 4.44
N THR A 63 -3.89 -7.75 3.88
CA THR A 63 -3.07 -6.54 3.77
C THR A 63 -2.73 -6.28 2.32
N GLU A 64 -2.76 -5.02 1.92
CA GLU A 64 -2.42 -4.60 0.58
C GLU A 64 -1.53 -3.38 0.64
N CYS A 65 -0.41 -3.42 -0.09
CA CYS A 65 0.48 -2.28 -0.22
C CYS A 65 0.63 -1.95 -1.70
N ASP A 66 0.04 -0.85 -2.13
CA ASP A 66 0.13 -0.36 -3.49
C ASP A 66 0.93 0.93 -3.50
N ALA A 67 1.96 1.00 -4.33
CA ALA A 67 2.84 2.15 -4.37
C ALA A 67 3.23 2.53 -5.80
N ILE A 68 3.26 3.83 -6.05
CA ILE A 68 3.85 4.42 -7.26
C ILE A 68 5.21 5.00 -6.87
N ILE A 69 6.25 4.56 -7.58
CA ILE A 69 7.61 5.06 -7.42
C ILE A 69 7.94 5.97 -8.60
N MET A 70 8.45 7.16 -8.29
CA MET A 70 8.92 8.13 -9.28
C MET A 70 10.37 8.49 -9.00
N ASP A 71 11.11 8.86 -10.04
CA ASP A 71 12.51 9.27 -9.96
C ASP A 71 13.39 8.19 -9.33
N ARG A 72 14.15 8.51 -8.28
CA ARG A 72 15.03 7.59 -7.57
C ARG A 72 14.46 7.10 -6.24
N ALA A 73 13.17 7.30 -6.02
CA ALA A 73 12.53 6.91 -4.77
C ALA A 73 12.53 5.39 -4.58
N THR A 74 12.44 4.98 -3.33
CA THR A 74 12.41 3.56 -2.95
C THR A 74 11.20 3.30 -2.04
N VAL A 75 10.49 2.23 -2.32
CA VAL A 75 9.42 1.72 -1.45
C VAL A 75 9.69 0.25 -1.17
N LYS A 76 9.68 -0.11 0.10
CA LYS A 76 9.90 -1.49 0.53
C LYS A 76 8.71 -1.95 1.36
N ALA A 77 8.11 -3.07 1.00
CA ALA A 77 7.05 -3.71 1.77
C ALA A 77 7.59 -4.99 2.40
N ILE A 78 7.41 -5.11 3.71
CA ILE A 78 7.86 -6.27 4.48
C ILE A 78 6.65 -6.86 5.21
N PRO A 79 5.93 -7.79 4.57
CA PRO A 79 4.77 -8.44 5.18
C PRO A 79 5.19 -9.63 6.04
N ALA A 80 4.40 -9.90 7.08
CA ALA A 80 4.48 -11.12 7.85
C ALA A 80 3.08 -11.60 8.18
N LEU A 81 2.80 -12.86 7.88
CA LEU A 81 1.53 -13.50 8.18
C LEU A 81 1.79 -14.74 9.01
N GLU A 82 1.15 -14.84 10.16
CA GLU A 82 1.27 -15.99 11.04
C GLU A 82 -0.09 -16.57 11.33
N ALA A 83 -0.41 -17.70 10.71
CA ALA A 83 -1.66 -18.40 10.90
C ALA A 83 -1.49 -19.47 11.98
N ASN A 84 -1.96 -19.16 13.18
CA ASN A 84 -1.88 -20.05 14.35
C ASN A 84 -3.13 -20.89 14.55
N ASN A 85 -4.06 -20.85 13.61
CA ASN A 85 -5.29 -21.61 13.62
C ASN A 85 -5.56 -22.12 12.21
N LEU A 86 -6.05 -23.35 12.09
CA LEU A 86 -6.32 -23.98 10.79
C LEU A 86 -7.42 -23.27 9.99
N GLU A 87 -8.27 -22.52 10.67
CA GLU A 87 -9.34 -21.74 10.03
C GLU A 87 -8.99 -20.25 9.89
N ALA A 88 -7.72 -19.88 10.07
CA ALA A 88 -7.24 -18.54 9.79
C ALA A 88 -6.92 -18.40 8.30
N SER A 89 -7.50 -17.40 7.65
CA SER A 89 -7.24 -17.07 6.25
C SER A 89 -6.55 -15.72 6.18
N LEU A 90 -5.26 -15.71 5.85
CA LEU A 90 -4.45 -14.50 5.80
C LEU A 90 -3.87 -14.32 4.42
N ILE A 91 -4.03 -13.13 3.86
CA ILE A 91 -3.57 -12.80 2.50
C ILE A 91 -2.79 -11.48 2.53
N HIS A 92 -1.69 -11.43 1.79
CA HIS A 92 -0.96 -10.20 1.52
C HIS A 92 -0.81 -10.00 0.02
N GLU A 93 -1.05 -8.75 -0.44
CA GLU A 93 -0.88 -8.35 -1.82
C GLU A 93 0.01 -7.10 -1.88
N ALA A 94 0.86 -7.02 -2.89
CA ALA A 94 1.69 -5.85 -3.11
C ALA A 94 1.78 -5.55 -4.61
N ALA A 95 1.57 -4.29 -4.95
CA ALA A 95 1.76 -3.78 -6.30
C ALA A 95 2.61 -2.51 -6.22
N ILE A 96 3.91 -2.65 -6.48
CA ILE A 96 4.88 -1.56 -6.39
C ILE A 96 5.50 -1.37 -7.76
N GLY A 97 5.39 -0.16 -8.32
CA GLY A 97 5.93 0.09 -9.63
C GLY A 97 5.90 1.56 -10.05
N LYS A 98 6.36 1.80 -11.27
CA LYS A 98 6.37 3.13 -11.86
C LYS A 98 5.08 3.39 -12.61
N ILE A 99 4.78 4.68 -12.85
CA ILE A 99 3.66 5.06 -13.71
C ILE A 99 3.90 4.48 -15.11
N ALA A 100 2.88 3.84 -15.68
CA ALA A 100 2.96 3.31 -17.02
C ALA A 100 3.09 4.42 -18.07
N GLY A 101 4.10 4.31 -18.95
CA GLY A 101 4.33 5.30 -19.99
C GLY A 101 3.11 5.52 -20.91
N GLU A 102 2.34 4.46 -21.15
CA GLU A 102 1.12 4.54 -21.94
C GLU A 102 0.06 5.45 -21.33
N GLN A 103 -0.08 5.45 -20.01
CA GLN A 103 -1.00 6.34 -19.31
C GLN A 103 -0.59 7.79 -19.44
N LEU A 104 0.72 8.08 -19.31
CA LEU A 104 1.25 9.42 -19.50
C LEU A 104 1.01 9.92 -20.91
N ILE A 105 1.33 9.11 -21.92
CA ILE A 105 1.14 9.47 -23.33
C ILE A 105 -0.32 9.77 -23.63
N LYS A 106 -1.23 8.93 -23.12
CA LYS A 106 -2.68 9.14 -23.32
C LYS A 106 -3.13 10.49 -22.80
N LEU A 107 -2.71 10.88 -21.60
CA LEU A 107 -3.08 12.16 -21.01
C LEU A 107 -2.43 13.33 -21.73
N MET A 108 -1.19 13.17 -22.19
CA MET A 108 -0.49 14.20 -22.95
C MET A 108 -1.16 14.45 -24.32
N THR A 109 -1.73 13.41 -24.95
CA THR A 109 -2.48 13.59 -26.21
C THR A 109 -3.75 14.39 -26.01
N LEU A 110 -4.26 14.48 -24.78
CA LEU A 110 -5.41 15.32 -24.43
C LEU A 110 -5.03 16.78 -24.12
N GLY A 111 -3.77 17.14 -24.29
CA GLY A 111 -3.27 18.50 -24.11
C GLY A 111 -2.60 18.77 -22.77
N LEU A 112 -2.36 17.74 -21.94
CA LEU A 112 -1.68 17.91 -20.67
C LEU A 112 -0.16 17.86 -20.86
N THR A 113 0.56 18.62 -20.05
CA THR A 113 2.02 18.45 -19.94
C THR A 113 2.33 17.16 -19.23
N GLU A 114 3.58 16.69 -19.30
CA GLU A 114 4.00 15.50 -18.57
C GLU A 114 3.76 15.65 -17.07
N ALA A 115 4.12 16.81 -16.50
CA ALA A 115 3.90 17.11 -15.08
C ALA A 115 2.42 17.09 -14.68
N GLU A 116 1.56 17.66 -15.52
CA GLU A 116 0.11 17.66 -15.29
C GLU A 116 -0.47 16.24 -15.38
N ALA A 117 0.01 15.44 -16.33
CA ALA A 117 -0.42 14.06 -16.49
C ALA A 117 -0.02 13.21 -15.27
N GLU A 118 1.22 13.35 -14.78
CA GLU A 118 1.68 12.68 -13.58
C GLU A 118 0.85 13.05 -12.36
N GLU A 119 0.58 14.35 -12.20
CA GLU A 119 -0.24 14.84 -11.08
C GLU A 119 -1.64 14.24 -11.10
N GLN A 120 -2.27 14.14 -12.26
CA GLN A 120 -3.59 13.53 -12.38
C GLN A 120 -3.59 12.05 -12.00
N ILE A 121 -2.58 11.31 -12.44
CA ILE A 121 -2.45 9.89 -12.13
C ILE A 121 -2.25 9.70 -10.61
N VAL A 122 -1.36 10.49 -10.02
CA VAL A 122 -1.06 10.45 -8.58
C VAL A 122 -2.30 10.78 -7.75
N ASN A 123 -3.01 11.86 -8.10
CA ASN A 123 -4.22 12.26 -7.38
C ASN A 123 -5.32 11.21 -7.48
N GLY A 124 -5.50 10.60 -8.63
CA GLY A 124 -6.45 9.50 -8.80
C GLY A 124 -6.09 8.27 -8.00
N PHE A 125 -4.80 7.96 -7.92
CA PHE A 125 -4.29 6.81 -7.17
C PHE A 125 -4.46 6.98 -5.65
N LEU A 126 -4.23 8.19 -5.14
CA LEU A 126 -4.34 8.50 -3.71
C LEU A 126 -5.78 8.84 -3.26
N LYS A 127 -6.71 8.85 -4.16
CA LYS A 127 -8.10 9.23 -3.88
C LYS A 127 -8.88 8.20 -3.06
#